data_f1e6f72e9f7d163bab5e77066068fbdc
#
_entry.id   f1e6f72e9f7d163bab5e77066068fbdc
#
_cell.length_a   1.000
_cell.length_b   1.000
_cell.length_c   1.000
_cell.angle_alpha   90.00
_cell.angle_beta   90.00
_cell.angle_gamma   90.00
#
_symmetry.space_group_name_H-M   'P 1'
#
loop_
_entity.id
_entity.type
_entity.pdbx_description
1 polymer ?
#
loop_
_entity_poly.entity_id
_entity_poly.type
_entity_poly.pdbx_seq_one_letter_code
_entity_poly.pdbx_strand_id
1 'polypeptide(L)'
;MIYNAARPMTFDEVKGQELIVENIRNQSIRGEFFPVIILCGQYGSGKTTMARLIAMSANCKHKDGRGNPCGQCDSCRAVKEHTQDGIIEIDGASNNGVDAIRSLIEQMNMLNVYEKKVIVIDEAHMLSKAAWNALLITLENPPEHCIVIMCTTEKDALPATVVS
;
A
#
# COMPACT_ATOMS: atom_id res chain seq x y z
N MET A 1 -0.77 8.97 22.28
CA MET A 1 0.24 9.84 21.68
C MET A 1 -0.44 10.91 20.86
N ILE A 2 -0.11 12.14 21.13
CA ILE A 2 -0.77 13.28 20.51
C ILE A 2 -0.61 13.28 19.00
N TYR A 3 0.58 12.95 18.48
CA TYR A 3 0.81 12.95 17.05
C TYR A 3 0.06 11.87 16.29
N ASN A 4 -0.44 10.85 16.96
CA ASN A 4 -1.29 9.85 16.31
C ASN A 4 -2.64 10.44 15.90
N ALA A 5 -3.14 11.40 16.67
CA ALA A 5 -4.37 12.10 16.35
C ALA A 5 -4.19 13.06 15.16
N ALA A 6 -2.93 13.44 14.87
CA ALA A 6 -2.61 14.34 13.78
C ALA A 6 -2.26 13.62 12.47
N ARG A 7 -2.50 12.30 12.38
CA ARG A 7 -2.24 11.55 11.16
C ARG A 7 -3.11 12.07 10.02
N PRO A 8 -2.50 12.34 8.86
CA PRO A 8 -3.28 12.81 7.72
C PRO A 8 -4.39 11.84 7.32
N MET A 9 -5.55 12.39 7.03
CA MET A 9 -6.72 11.67 6.52
C MET A 9 -6.97 11.95 5.05
N THR A 10 -6.26 12.93 4.49
CA THR A 10 -6.38 13.31 3.09
C THR A 10 -4.99 13.53 2.51
N PHE A 11 -4.91 13.49 1.18
CA PHE A 11 -3.66 13.81 0.49
C PHE A 11 -3.22 15.24 0.72
N ASP A 12 -4.17 16.14 0.92
CA ASP A 12 -3.88 17.56 1.17
C ASP A 12 -3.15 17.79 2.48
N GLU A 13 -3.33 16.91 3.45
CA GLU A 13 -2.71 17.01 4.77
C GLU A 13 -1.30 16.44 4.84
N VAL A 14 -0.88 15.69 3.82
CA VAL A 14 0.44 15.07 3.81
C VAL A 14 1.50 16.14 3.54
N LYS A 15 2.49 16.23 4.42
CA LYS A 15 3.58 17.20 4.33
C LYS A 15 4.82 16.54 3.72
N GLY A 16 5.52 17.30 2.89
CA GLY A 16 6.72 16.81 2.21
C GLY A 16 6.39 15.89 1.04
N GLN A 17 7.40 15.50 0.27
CA GLN A 17 7.27 14.58 -0.87
C GLN A 17 6.13 14.94 -1.81
N GLU A 18 6.00 16.20 -2.12
CA GLU A 18 4.86 16.75 -2.87
C GLU A 18 4.67 16.12 -4.24
N LEU A 19 5.77 15.76 -4.90
CA LEU A 19 5.71 15.13 -6.22
C LEU A 19 5.07 13.74 -6.15
N ILE A 20 5.43 12.96 -5.14
CA ILE A 20 4.86 11.62 -4.92
C ILE A 20 3.38 11.74 -4.59
N VAL A 21 3.05 12.65 -3.69
CA VAL A 21 1.66 12.90 -3.28
C VAL A 21 0.81 13.27 -4.50
N GLU A 22 1.32 14.16 -5.35
CA GLU A 22 0.58 14.60 -6.53
C GLU A 22 0.37 13.47 -7.53
N ASN A 23 1.38 12.63 -7.74
CA ASN A 23 1.28 11.47 -8.61
C ASN A 23 0.18 10.50 -8.12
N ILE A 24 0.18 10.19 -6.84
CA ILE A 24 -0.80 9.29 -6.24
C ILE A 24 -2.20 9.92 -6.23
N ARG A 25 -2.29 11.21 -5.94
CA ARG A 25 -3.55 11.94 -6.04
C ARG A 25 -4.15 11.81 -7.43
N ASN A 26 -3.33 11.97 -8.47
CA ASN A 26 -3.82 11.85 -9.85
C ASN A 26 -4.31 10.44 -10.15
N GLN A 27 -3.66 9.42 -9.65
CA GLN A 27 -4.16 8.04 -9.77
C GLN A 27 -5.51 7.89 -9.06
N SER A 28 -5.66 8.47 -7.89
CA SER A 28 -6.92 8.43 -7.13
C SER A 28 -8.05 9.15 -7.88
N ILE A 29 -7.76 10.32 -8.44
CA ILE A 29 -8.76 11.09 -9.21
C ILE A 29 -9.25 10.28 -10.41
N ARG A 30 -8.33 9.61 -11.11
CA ARG A 30 -8.69 8.79 -12.27
C ARG A 30 -9.35 7.47 -11.88
N GLY A 31 -9.25 7.07 -10.61
CA GLY A 31 -9.72 5.76 -10.17
C GLY A 31 -8.88 4.61 -10.68
N GLU A 32 -7.64 4.88 -11.08
CA GLU A 32 -6.73 3.89 -11.65
C GLU A 32 -5.39 3.95 -10.94
N PHE A 33 -5.16 3.02 -10.02
CA PHE A 33 -3.88 2.89 -9.34
C PHE A 33 -2.99 1.90 -10.06
N PHE A 34 -1.69 2.19 -10.06
CA PHE A 34 -0.72 1.21 -10.52
C PHE A 34 -0.81 -0.04 -9.64
N PRO A 35 -0.66 -1.23 -10.23
CA PRO A 35 -0.77 -2.47 -9.46
C PRO A 35 0.36 -2.66 -8.45
N VAL A 36 1.51 -2.04 -8.66
CA VAL A 36 2.66 -2.09 -7.75
C VAL A 36 3.16 -0.67 -7.52
N ILE A 37 3.22 -0.27 -6.25
CA ILE A 37 3.67 1.06 -5.84
C ILE A 37 4.79 0.89 -4.82
N ILE A 38 5.90 1.59 -5.02
CA ILE A 38 7.01 1.58 -4.07
C ILE A 38 7.09 2.94 -3.40
N LEU A 39 7.01 2.95 -2.08
CA LEU A 39 7.15 4.15 -1.27
C LEU A 39 8.49 4.10 -0.54
N CYS A 40 9.38 5.01 -0.87
CA CYS A 40 10.71 5.12 -0.27
C CYS A 40 10.80 6.33 0.61
N GLY A 41 11.56 6.23 1.70
CA GLY A 41 11.81 7.35 2.57
C GLY A 41 12.31 6.91 3.93
N GLN A 42 12.83 7.86 4.68
CA GLN A 42 13.30 7.62 6.03
C GLN A 42 12.15 7.32 6.98
N TYR A 43 12.46 6.81 8.16
CA TYR A 43 11.46 6.65 9.21
C TYR A 43 10.79 7.99 9.48
N GLY A 44 9.48 7.96 9.66
CA GLY A 44 8.71 9.17 9.91
C GLY A 44 8.40 10.00 8.67
N SER A 45 8.73 9.52 7.48
CA SER A 45 8.45 10.23 6.23
C SER A 45 7.01 10.07 5.74
N GLY A 46 6.19 9.31 6.46
CA GLY A 46 4.77 9.17 6.12
C GLY A 46 4.45 8.04 5.17
N LYS A 47 5.35 7.09 4.96
CA LYS A 47 5.11 5.94 4.05
C LYS A 47 3.85 5.15 4.43
N THR A 48 3.74 4.79 5.70
CA THR A 48 2.59 4.04 6.20
C THR A 48 1.30 4.84 6.06
N THR A 49 1.36 6.12 6.36
CA THR A 49 0.22 7.03 6.21
C THR A 49 -0.22 7.10 4.74
N MET A 50 0.74 7.23 3.82
CA MET A 50 0.46 7.27 2.40
C MET A 50 -0.17 5.95 1.92
N ALA A 51 0.36 4.82 2.39
CA ALA A 51 -0.19 3.51 2.03
C ALA A 51 -1.66 3.38 2.46
N ARG A 52 -1.98 3.87 3.66
CA ARG A 52 -3.36 3.83 4.15
C ARG A 52 -4.28 4.78 3.38
N LEU A 53 -3.77 5.95 2.98
CA LEU A 53 -4.54 6.85 2.12
C LEU A 53 -4.83 6.22 0.76
N ILE A 54 -3.86 5.54 0.18
CA ILE A 54 -4.07 4.80 -1.07
C ILE A 54 -5.15 3.73 -0.86
N ALA A 55 -5.07 2.97 0.22
CA ALA A 55 -6.03 1.91 0.51
C ALA A 55 -7.45 2.46 0.68
N MET A 56 -7.59 3.58 1.39
CA MET A 56 -8.90 4.21 1.53
C MET A 56 -9.42 4.71 0.20
N SER A 57 -8.60 5.43 -0.56
CA SER A 57 -9.05 6.03 -1.81
C SER A 57 -9.31 5.01 -2.91
N ALA A 58 -8.66 3.85 -2.86
CA ALA A 58 -8.84 2.80 -3.87
C ALA A 58 -10.28 2.27 -3.90
N ASN A 59 -10.95 2.23 -2.74
CA ASN A 59 -12.30 1.66 -2.63
C ASN A 59 -13.36 2.68 -2.24
N CYS A 60 -12.98 3.91 -1.90
CA CYS A 60 -13.93 4.94 -1.50
C CYS A 60 -14.77 5.38 -2.69
N LYS A 61 -16.09 5.34 -2.55
CA LYS A 61 -17.04 5.79 -3.59
C LYS A 61 -17.51 7.22 -3.37
N HIS A 62 -16.99 7.88 -2.35
CA HIS A 62 -17.40 9.24 -1.98
C HIS A 62 -16.20 10.18 -1.94
N LYS A 63 -15.23 9.96 -2.83
CA LYS A 63 -14.05 10.82 -2.91
C LYS A 63 -14.46 12.23 -3.36
N ASP A 64 -13.72 13.23 -2.87
CA ASP A 64 -13.90 14.59 -3.35
C ASP A 64 -13.22 14.77 -4.72
N GLY A 65 -13.34 15.96 -5.30
CA GLY A 65 -12.77 16.25 -6.61
C GLY A 65 -11.23 16.29 -6.63
N ARG A 66 -10.60 16.22 -5.47
CA ARG A 66 -9.14 16.21 -5.32
C ARG A 66 -8.60 14.80 -5.06
N GLY A 67 -9.46 13.79 -5.20
CA GLY A 67 -9.08 12.40 -5.01
C GLY A 67 -8.98 11.95 -3.56
N ASN A 68 -9.38 12.77 -2.60
CA ASN A 68 -9.31 12.43 -1.19
C ASN A 68 -10.41 11.43 -0.81
N PRO A 69 -10.09 10.41 0.01
CA PRO A 69 -11.12 9.52 0.53
C PRO A 69 -12.01 10.24 1.53
N CYS A 70 -13.25 9.79 1.68
CA CYS A 70 -14.17 10.43 2.62
C CYS A 70 -13.85 10.14 4.08
N GLY A 71 -13.15 9.05 4.35
CA GLY A 71 -12.76 8.65 5.69
C GLY A 71 -13.89 8.08 6.55
N GLN A 72 -15.12 8.01 6.04
CA GLN A 72 -16.30 7.65 6.82
C GLN A 72 -17.10 6.48 6.26
N CYS A 73 -16.97 6.15 4.98
CA CYS A 73 -17.71 5.03 4.41
C CYS A 73 -17.14 3.70 4.92
N ASP A 74 -17.84 2.61 4.64
CA ASP A 74 -17.46 1.29 5.14
C ASP A 74 -16.03 0.90 4.72
N SER A 75 -15.66 1.15 3.46
CA SER A 75 -14.33 0.79 2.99
C SER A 75 -13.24 1.64 3.64
N CYS A 76 -13.49 2.93 3.85
CA CYS A 76 -12.54 3.79 4.57
C CYS A 76 -12.38 3.33 6.02
N ARG A 77 -13.49 3.02 6.69
CA ARG A 77 -13.43 2.53 8.08
C ARG A 77 -12.71 1.19 8.18
N ALA A 78 -12.89 0.31 7.19
CA ALA A 78 -12.19 -0.97 7.16
C ALA A 78 -10.67 -0.77 7.17
N VAL A 79 -10.17 0.23 6.45
CA VAL A 79 -8.74 0.57 6.47
C VAL A 79 -8.33 1.11 7.83
N LYS A 80 -9.09 2.06 8.38
CA LYS A 80 -8.79 2.66 9.67
C LYS A 80 -8.77 1.62 10.80
N GLU A 81 -9.62 0.62 10.73
CA GLU A 81 -9.74 -0.43 11.72
C GLU A 81 -8.82 -1.60 11.42
N HIS A 82 -8.01 -1.52 10.36
CA HIS A 82 -7.04 -2.54 9.95
C HIS A 82 -7.69 -3.90 9.69
N THR A 83 -8.90 -3.92 9.13
CA THR A 83 -9.51 -5.18 8.72
C THR A 83 -8.89 -5.67 7.42
N GLN A 84 -8.85 -6.98 7.21
CA GLN A 84 -8.27 -7.57 6.01
C GLN A 84 -8.98 -7.12 4.73
N ASP A 85 -10.25 -6.83 4.81
CA ASP A 85 -11.01 -6.34 3.66
C ASP A 85 -10.56 -4.94 3.22
N GLY A 86 -10.11 -4.13 4.18
CA GLY A 86 -9.64 -2.79 3.90
C GLY A 86 -8.17 -2.74 3.48
N ILE A 87 -7.34 -3.46 4.23
CA ILE A 87 -5.89 -3.43 4.03
C ILE A 87 -5.26 -4.67 4.67
N ILE A 88 -4.29 -5.25 3.97
CA ILE A 88 -3.47 -6.33 4.51
C ILE A 88 -2.06 -5.77 4.67
N GLU A 89 -1.61 -5.65 5.91
CA GLU A 89 -0.27 -5.12 6.20
C GLU A 89 0.60 -6.23 6.78
N ILE A 90 1.80 -6.41 6.22
CA ILE A 90 2.81 -7.28 6.81
C ILE A 90 4.09 -6.51 7.00
N ASP A 91 4.83 -6.87 8.03
CA ASP A 91 6.17 -6.35 8.29
C ASP A 91 7.18 -7.32 7.70
N GLY A 92 7.89 -6.89 6.65
CA GLY A 92 8.88 -7.72 5.98
C GLY A 92 10.07 -8.11 6.85
N ALA A 93 10.34 -7.35 7.91
CA ALA A 93 11.42 -7.69 8.84
C ALA A 93 11.08 -8.92 9.68
N SER A 94 9.85 -9.03 10.17
CA SER A 94 9.42 -10.16 10.99
C SER A 94 8.80 -11.29 10.18
N ASN A 95 8.40 -11.04 8.93
CA ASN A 95 7.80 -12.04 8.04
C ASN A 95 8.62 -12.16 6.75
N ASN A 96 9.93 -12.34 6.91
CA ASN A 96 10.87 -12.26 5.80
C ASN A 96 11.02 -13.55 4.98
N GLY A 97 10.45 -14.65 5.45
CA GLY A 97 10.63 -15.95 4.82
C GLY A 97 9.65 -16.23 3.69
N VAL A 98 9.99 -17.23 2.88
CA VAL A 98 9.19 -17.59 1.72
C VAL A 98 7.80 -18.09 2.08
N ASP A 99 7.65 -18.76 3.22
CA ASP A 99 6.35 -19.30 3.63
C ASP A 99 5.35 -18.18 3.94
N ALA A 100 5.82 -17.12 4.61
CA ALA A 100 4.98 -15.97 4.89
C ALA A 100 4.53 -15.29 3.58
N ILE A 101 5.42 -15.18 2.61
CA ILE A 101 5.10 -14.58 1.33
C ILE A 101 4.18 -15.48 0.50
N ARG A 102 4.34 -16.80 0.56
CA ARG A 102 3.41 -17.72 -0.11
C ARG A 102 2.00 -17.60 0.46
N SER A 103 1.88 -17.47 1.79
CA SER A 103 0.57 -17.24 2.42
C SER A 103 -0.03 -15.91 1.97
N LEU A 104 0.78 -14.87 1.85
CA LEU A 104 0.33 -13.58 1.35
C LEU A 104 -0.17 -13.69 -0.10
N ILE A 105 0.54 -14.42 -0.94
CA ILE A 105 0.15 -14.62 -2.33
C ILE A 105 -1.19 -15.37 -2.43
N GLU A 106 -1.41 -16.35 -1.56
CA GLU A 106 -2.71 -17.03 -1.49
C GLU A 106 -3.83 -16.04 -1.16
N GLN A 107 -3.60 -15.15 -0.20
CA GLN A 107 -4.57 -14.12 0.14
C GLN A 107 -4.82 -13.17 -1.02
N MET A 108 -3.78 -12.82 -1.78
CA MET A 108 -3.92 -11.96 -2.95
C MET A 108 -4.84 -12.55 -4.01
N ASN A 109 -4.87 -13.88 -4.14
CA ASN A 109 -5.68 -14.56 -5.14
C ASN A 109 -7.13 -14.79 -4.68
N MET A 110 -7.44 -14.53 -3.42
CA MET A 110 -8.81 -14.60 -2.92
C MET A 110 -9.57 -13.33 -3.27
N LEU A 111 -10.86 -13.46 -3.51
CA LEU A 111 -11.71 -12.30 -3.75
C LEU A 111 -11.85 -11.48 -2.47
N ASN A 112 -12.05 -10.19 -2.66
CA ASN A 112 -12.23 -9.24 -1.58
C ASN A 112 -13.68 -8.75 -1.52
N VAL A 113 -14.08 -8.23 -0.36
CA VAL A 113 -15.40 -7.61 -0.22
C VAL A 113 -15.50 -6.34 -1.05
N TYR A 114 -14.42 -5.56 -1.08
CA TYR A 114 -14.35 -4.34 -1.89
C TYR A 114 -13.65 -4.62 -3.20
N GLU A 115 -13.84 -3.71 -4.16
CA GLU A 115 -13.32 -3.88 -5.52
C GLU A 115 -11.81 -4.11 -5.57
N LYS A 116 -11.06 -3.38 -4.75
CA LYS A 116 -9.59 -3.51 -4.71
C LYS A 116 -9.13 -4.12 -3.40
N LYS A 117 -8.21 -5.05 -3.50
CA LYS A 117 -7.50 -5.63 -2.36
C LYS A 117 -6.15 -4.95 -2.27
N VAL A 118 -5.89 -4.27 -1.15
CA VAL A 118 -4.66 -3.51 -0.95
C VAL A 118 -3.75 -4.26 0.01
N ILE A 119 -2.54 -4.53 -0.44
CA ILE A 119 -1.53 -5.25 0.33
C ILE A 119 -0.35 -4.31 0.54
N VAL A 120 0.08 -4.17 1.79
CA VAL A 120 1.24 -3.36 2.16
C VAL A 120 2.32 -4.25 2.74
N ILE A 121 3.50 -4.20 2.15
CA ILE A 121 4.68 -4.89 2.66
C ILE A 121 5.63 -3.80 3.18
N ASP A 122 5.66 -3.65 4.50
CA ASP A 122 6.56 -2.70 5.13
C ASP A 122 7.94 -3.33 5.29
N GLU A 123 8.97 -2.50 5.30
CA GLU A 123 10.36 -2.96 5.37
C GLU A 123 10.66 -4.05 4.31
N ALA A 124 10.20 -3.81 3.07
CA ALA A 124 10.27 -4.80 2.00
C ALA A 124 11.70 -5.24 1.66
N HIS A 125 12.69 -4.37 1.92
CA HIS A 125 14.09 -4.70 1.69
C HIS A 125 14.59 -5.84 2.59
N MET A 126 13.87 -6.15 3.67
CA MET A 126 14.24 -7.21 4.60
C MET A 126 13.80 -8.61 4.16
N LEU A 127 13.03 -8.73 3.10
CA LEU A 127 12.58 -10.04 2.61
C LEU A 127 13.77 -10.88 2.14
N SER A 128 13.71 -12.18 2.41
CA SER A 128 14.73 -13.12 1.95
C SER A 128 14.73 -13.22 0.42
N LYS A 129 15.84 -13.73 -0.12
CA LYS A 129 15.94 -13.94 -1.56
C LYS A 129 14.84 -14.89 -2.07
N ALA A 130 14.56 -15.97 -1.35
CA ALA A 130 13.50 -16.90 -1.71
C ALA A 130 12.12 -16.24 -1.69
N ALA A 131 11.86 -15.41 -0.68
CA ALA A 131 10.61 -14.65 -0.60
C ALA A 131 10.47 -13.71 -1.79
N TRP A 132 11.53 -12.97 -2.14
CA TRP A 132 11.52 -12.10 -3.30
C TRP A 132 11.27 -12.86 -4.60
N ASN A 133 11.90 -14.02 -4.77
CA ASN A 133 11.69 -14.82 -5.98
C ASN A 133 10.22 -15.24 -6.13
N ALA A 134 9.59 -15.67 -5.04
CA ALA A 134 8.18 -16.03 -5.06
C ALA A 134 7.29 -14.80 -5.37
N LEU A 135 7.59 -13.67 -4.75
CA LEU A 135 6.81 -12.45 -4.93
C LEU A 135 6.95 -11.88 -6.35
N LEU A 136 8.15 -11.89 -6.90
CA LEU A 136 8.42 -11.37 -8.24
C LEU A 136 7.63 -12.10 -9.32
N ILE A 137 7.48 -13.41 -9.19
CA ILE A 137 6.67 -14.20 -10.13
C ILE A 137 5.23 -13.67 -10.13
N THR A 138 4.68 -13.40 -8.97
CA THR A 138 3.31 -12.88 -8.83
C THR A 138 3.22 -11.44 -9.37
N LEU A 139 4.23 -10.62 -9.10
CA LEU A 139 4.22 -9.22 -9.51
C LEU A 139 4.40 -9.02 -11.02
N GLU A 140 4.90 -10.00 -11.74
CA GLU A 140 4.97 -9.94 -13.21
C GLU A 140 3.57 -9.90 -13.83
N ASN A 141 2.61 -10.55 -13.20
CA ASN A 141 1.23 -10.58 -13.66
C ASN A 141 0.30 -10.59 -12.44
N PRO A 142 0.21 -9.48 -11.72
CA PRO A 142 -0.57 -9.44 -10.48
C PRO A 142 -2.07 -9.57 -10.76
N PRO A 143 -2.85 -10.10 -9.80
CA PRO A 143 -4.30 -10.12 -9.94
C PRO A 143 -4.83 -8.69 -10.14
N GLU A 144 -5.77 -8.52 -11.05
CA GLU A 144 -6.30 -7.20 -11.41
C GLU A 144 -6.91 -6.46 -10.21
N HIS A 145 -7.45 -7.19 -9.26
CA HIS A 145 -8.08 -6.60 -8.08
C HIS A 145 -7.09 -6.21 -6.98
N CYS A 146 -5.79 -6.42 -7.18
CA CYS A 146 -4.78 -6.15 -6.17
C CYS A 146 -3.99 -4.88 -6.45
N ILE A 147 -3.67 -4.17 -5.38
CA ILE A 147 -2.68 -3.10 -5.36
C ILE A 147 -1.66 -3.49 -4.30
N VAL A 148 -0.42 -3.66 -4.71
CA VAL A 148 0.67 -4.03 -3.81
C VAL A 148 1.54 -2.80 -3.56
N ILE A 149 1.64 -2.41 -2.31
CA ILE A 149 2.43 -1.25 -1.88
C ILE A 149 3.61 -1.76 -1.08
N MET A 150 4.80 -1.45 -1.53
CA MET A 150 6.03 -1.80 -0.82
C MET A 150 6.65 -0.57 -0.22
N CYS A 151 6.90 -0.59 1.08
CA CYS A 151 7.53 0.51 1.80
C CYS A 151 8.94 0.12 2.20
N THR A 152 9.88 1.00 1.97
CA THR A 152 11.28 0.75 2.30
C THR A 152 12.02 2.03 2.65
N THR A 153 13.01 1.93 3.52
CA THR A 153 13.98 2.99 3.75
C THR A 153 15.19 2.84 2.84
N GLU A 154 15.31 1.71 2.14
CA GLU A 154 16.50 1.35 1.35
C GLU A 154 16.11 0.88 -0.04
N LYS A 155 15.78 1.82 -0.92
CA LYS A 155 15.37 1.51 -2.28
C LYS A 155 16.40 0.67 -3.03
N ASP A 156 17.68 0.96 -2.84
CA ASP A 156 18.76 0.26 -3.55
C ASP A 156 18.92 -1.20 -3.12
N ALA A 157 18.33 -1.58 -1.99
CA ALA A 157 18.35 -2.97 -1.52
C ALA A 157 17.22 -3.81 -2.14
N LEU A 158 16.29 -3.20 -2.86
CA LEU A 158 15.24 -3.92 -3.57
C LEU A 158 15.79 -4.53 -4.86
N PRO A 159 15.23 -5.66 -5.32
CA PRO A 159 15.62 -6.22 -6.61
C PRO A 159 15.44 -5.20 -7.74
N ALA A 160 16.40 -5.14 -8.66
CA ALA A 160 16.35 -4.18 -9.77
C ALA A 160 15.09 -4.35 -10.63
N THR A 161 14.60 -5.57 -10.78
CA THR A 161 13.41 -5.88 -11.56
C THR A 161 12.14 -5.25 -10.98
N VAL A 162 12.12 -4.98 -9.69
CA VAL A 162 10.98 -4.32 -9.02
C VAL A 162 11.03 -2.82 -9.24
N VAL A 163 12.21 -2.24 -9.23
CA VAL A 163 12.40 -0.79 -9.27
C VAL A 163 12.28 -0.25 -10.69
N SER A 164 12.62 -1.04 -11.68
CA SER A 164 12.48 -0.67 -13.09
C SER A 164 11.06 -0.99 -13.64
#